data_877429194fd01c485b16b9f4e11350bc
#
_entry.id   877429194fd01c485b16b9f4e11350bc
#
_cell.length_a   1.000
_cell.length_b   1.000
_cell.length_c   1.000
_cell.angle_alpha   90.00
_cell.angle_beta   90.00
_cell.angle_gamma   90.00
#
_symmetry.space_group_name_H-M   'P 1'
#
loop_
_entity.id
_entity.type
_entity.pdbx_description
1 polymer ?
#
loop_
_entity_poly.entity_id
_entity_poly.type
_entity_poly.pdbx_seq_one_letter_code
_entity_poly.pdbx_strand_id
1 'polypeptide(L)'
;MNPYFKYPLIGFVVFCLLLIFVVKSCGKSKDAPVVQPPQGTVVPPEGAVVQPEGTVVKSSGTAEPITPPPVAANSELETKLARARGQLDLGYLEAARQLARLVLHSSEVREFDPTWRKAANLIDEADKRLMNSTAPASEKQKYRVVAGDNLTNIARAKRISIASIARINESVRNNNHIRPSQTLMYIPGKWSIRVSKQHYLLLLYLNDELYRVYTVGIGKENRTPAGTFLITDMTKDPTWYRSDGKIISFGDTENLLGTRWLKLTPTDDTDPTLEGYGIHGTWEPESCGTSCSSGCVRMRNEEVEELFDFIPQPGGSNPPVRVVIEE
;
A
#
# COMPACT_ATOMS: atom_id res chain seq x y z
N MET A 1 -18.14 32.72 49.54
CA MET A 1 -17.17 32.29 50.57
C MET A 1 -16.60 30.95 50.13
N ASN A 2 -15.41 30.95 49.58
CA ASN A 2 -14.51 29.82 49.66
C ASN A 2 -13.10 30.27 49.23
N PRO A 3 -12.08 29.93 50.01
CA PRO A 3 -10.80 30.54 49.86
C PRO A 3 -9.77 29.66 49.19
N TYR A 4 -8.86 30.32 48.46
CA TYR A 4 -7.43 30.08 48.31
C TYR A 4 -6.89 28.68 48.05
N PHE A 5 -6.13 28.57 46.94
CA PHE A 5 -4.78 28.01 47.07
C PHE A 5 -3.80 28.76 46.15
N LYS A 6 -2.89 29.45 46.80
CA LYS A 6 -1.66 30.01 46.24
C LYS A 6 -0.64 28.88 46.08
N TYR A 7 0.05 28.80 44.98
CA TYR A 7 1.30 28.09 44.85
C TYR A 7 2.42 29.03 44.38
N PRO A 8 3.57 28.98 45.02
CA PRO A 8 4.73 29.81 44.64
C PRO A 8 5.54 29.13 43.50
N LEU A 9 5.92 29.95 42.57
CA LEU A 9 7.04 29.71 41.64
C LEU A 9 8.34 29.67 42.43
N ILE A 10 9.04 28.56 42.51
CA ILE A 10 10.50 28.48 42.74
C ILE A 10 10.96 27.06 42.31
N GLY A 11 11.93 27.01 41.41
CA GLY A 11 12.86 25.89 41.30
C GLY A 11 12.82 25.02 40.04
N PHE A 12 13.23 25.58 38.91
CA PHE A 12 13.73 24.76 37.80
C PHE A 12 14.84 25.47 37.02
N VAL A 13 15.98 25.66 37.72
CA VAL A 13 17.27 25.90 37.08
C VAL A 13 18.28 25.05 37.84
N VAL A 14 19.12 24.35 37.10
CA VAL A 14 20.18 23.41 37.54
C VAL A 14 19.76 21.94 37.39
N PHE A 15 19.89 21.40 36.15
CA PHE A 15 20.45 20.09 35.87
C PHE A 15 20.73 19.95 34.37
N CYS A 16 21.56 20.81 33.85
CA CYS A 16 22.24 20.63 32.57
C CYS A 16 23.74 20.87 32.81
N LEU A 17 24.46 19.83 33.18
CA LEU A 17 25.94 19.71 33.03
C LEU A 17 26.34 18.42 33.76
N LEU A 18 26.74 17.44 33.02
CA LEU A 18 27.58 16.30 33.35
C LEU A 18 27.04 15.00 32.69
N LEU A 19 27.46 14.77 31.48
CA LEU A 19 27.74 13.43 30.93
C LEU A 19 28.44 13.59 29.57
N ILE A 20 29.64 14.21 29.65
CA ILE A 20 30.68 13.98 28.63
C ILE A 20 31.76 13.15 29.35
N PHE A 21 32.29 12.17 28.66
CA PHE A 21 33.28 11.17 29.01
C PHE A 21 32.79 9.86 29.61
N VAL A 22 32.61 8.85 28.75
CA VAL A 22 33.38 7.63 28.73
C VAL A 22 33.35 7.02 27.32
N VAL A 23 34.28 7.41 26.47
CA VAL A 23 34.75 6.54 25.39
C VAL A 23 36.02 5.88 25.92
N LYS A 24 35.98 4.60 26.19
CA LYS A 24 37.12 3.72 26.32
C LYS A 24 36.82 2.38 25.65
N SER A 25 37.34 2.27 24.44
CA SER A 25 38.35 1.30 24.06
C SER A 25 38.18 -0.10 24.67
N CYS A 26 37.76 -1.03 23.87
CA CYS A 26 38.13 -2.45 23.88
C CYS A 26 37.69 -2.98 22.50
N GLY A 27 38.50 -3.52 21.62
CA GLY A 27 39.59 -4.44 21.75
C GLY A 27 39.52 -5.20 20.45
N LYS A 28 40.55 -5.16 19.67
CA LYS A 28 40.73 -5.95 18.42
C LYS A 28 40.55 -7.43 18.73
N SER A 29 39.73 -8.13 17.98
CA SER A 29 39.74 -9.57 17.89
C SER A 29 39.81 -9.97 16.40
N LYS A 30 40.98 -10.34 16.02
CA LYS A 30 41.50 -11.43 15.23
C LYS A 30 40.64 -11.99 14.10
N ASP A 31 41.26 -11.90 12.95
CA ASP A 31 40.98 -12.53 11.66
C ASP A 31 40.54 -13.99 11.79
N ALA A 32 39.43 -14.34 11.16
CA ALA A 32 39.07 -15.69 10.82
C ALA A 32 39.32 -15.89 9.30
N PRO A 33 39.88 -17.02 8.87
CA PRO A 33 40.35 -17.22 7.52
C PRO A 33 39.20 -17.41 6.52
N VAL A 34 39.32 -16.69 5.40
CA VAL A 34 38.52 -16.86 4.20
C VAL A 34 38.79 -18.24 3.59
N VAL A 35 37.78 -19.11 3.63
CA VAL A 35 37.80 -20.37 2.90
C VAL A 35 37.33 -20.10 1.46
N GLN A 36 38.25 -20.21 0.52
CA GLN A 36 37.95 -20.22 -0.93
C GLN A 36 37.32 -21.57 -1.30
N PRO A 37 36.28 -21.62 -2.14
CA PRO A 37 35.78 -22.87 -2.71
C PRO A 37 36.78 -23.43 -3.77
N PRO A 38 36.90 -24.77 -3.90
CA PRO A 38 37.87 -25.38 -4.81
C PRO A 38 37.48 -25.20 -6.27
N GLN A 39 38.44 -24.80 -7.06
CA GLN A 39 38.35 -24.82 -8.52
C GLN A 39 38.45 -26.28 -9.02
N GLY A 40 37.32 -26.78 -9.52
CA GLY A 40 37.26 -28.04 -10.23
C GLY A 40 37.46 -27.82 -11.72
N THR A 41 38.60 -28.21 -12.23
CA THR A 41 38.91 -28.41 -13.64
C THR A 41 38.06 -29.56 -14.20
N VAL A 42 37.20 -29.29 -15.17
CA VAL A 42 36.51 -30.33 -15.94
C VAL A 42 37.19 -30.40 -17.32
N VAL A 43 37.83 -31.50 -17.57
CA VAL A 43 38.41 -31.92 -18.88
C VAL A 43 37.26 -32.54 -19.70
N PRO A 44 37.09 -32.20 -21.01
CA PRO A 44 36.10 -32.87 -21.83
C PRO A 44 36.68 -34.19 -22.40
N PRO A 45 35.89 -35.26 -22.54
CA PRO A 45 36.30 -36.43 -23.33
C PRO A 45 35.97 -36.23 -24.79
N GLU A 46 36.98 -36.47 -25.61
CA GLU A 46 36.91 -36.65 -27.05
C GLU A 46 36.29 -38.02 -27.41
N GLY A 47 35.48 -38.00 -28.52
CA GLY A 47 35.41 -39.16 -29.41
C GLY A 47 34.14 -39.99 -29.33
N ALA A 48 33.27 -39.82 -30.37
CA ALA A 48 32.88 -40.90 -31.28
C ALA A 48 31.80 -40.40 -32.28
N VAL A 49 32.18 -40.41 -33.52
CA VAL A 49 31.31 -40.26 -34.70
C VAL A 49 30.58 -41.59 -34.93
N VAL A 50 29.27 -41.56 -35.04
CA VAL A 50 28.46 -42.53 -35.77
C VAL A 50 27.23 -41.81 -36.33
N GLN A 51 27.19 -41.66 -37.64
CA GLN A 51 25.93 -41.50 -38.40
C GLN A 51 25.29 -42.87 -38.59
N PRO A 52 23.95 -42.95 -38.63
CA PRO A 52 23.32 -43.45 -39.85
C PRO A 52 22.14 -42.60 -40.35
N GLU A 53 22.02 -42.69 -41.64
CA GLU A 53 21.03 -42.14 -42.53
C GLU A 53 19.58 -42.53 -42.16
N GLY A 54 18.66 -41.66 -42.56
CA GLY A 54 17.34 -42.06 -43.01
C GLY A 54 16.16 -41.47 -42.29
N THR A 55 15.57 -40.49 -42.83
CA THR A 55 14.17 -40.42 -43.31
C THR A 55 13.66 -38.96 -43.20
N VAL A 56 13.53 -38.35 -44.35
CA VAL A 56 12.90 -37.05 -44.57
C VAL A 56 11.36 -37.22 -44.38
N VAL A 57 10.81 -36.71 -43.29
CA VAL A 57 9.40 -36.42 -43.20
C VAL A 57 9.25 -34.90 -43.38
N LYS A 58 8.74 -34.52 -44.55
CA LYS A 58 8.23 -33.18 -44.83
C LYS A 58 6.96 -32.99 -44.01
N SER A 59 7.01 -32.23 -42.90
CA SER A 59 5.85 -31.56 -42.36
C SER A 59 5.91 -30.09 -42.75
N SER A 60 5.13 -29.71 -43.72
CA SER A 60 4.78 -28.33 -44.05
C SER A 60 3.88 -27.74 -43.00
N GLY A 61 4.47 -27.18 -41.97
CA GLY A 61 3.82 -26.30 -41.03
C GLY A 61 4.53 -24.95 -41.09
N THR A 62 4.00 -24.03 -41.87
CA THR A 62 4.41 -22.61 -41.86
C THR A 62 4.05 -22.07 -40.48
N ALA A 63 5.05 -22.04 -39.59
CA ALA A 63 4.97 -21.20 -38.42
C ALA A 63 5.02 -19.75 -38.91
N GLU A 64 3.90 -19.04 -38.79
CA GLU A 64 3.89 -17.59 -38.95
C GLU A 64 4.95 -16.98 -38.00
N PRO A 65 5.81 -16.08 -38.47
CA PRO A 65 6.73 -15.39 -37.59
C PRO A 65 5.91 -14.54 -36.64
N ILE A 66 6.05 -14.78 -35.33
CA ILE A 66 5.53 -13.91 -34.29
C ILE A 66 6.25 -12.56 -34.47
N THR A 67 5.59 -11.65 -35.21
CA THR A 67 6.07 -10.28 -35.35
C THR A 67 6.06 -9.63 -33.97
N PRO A 68 7.18 -9.07 -33.48
CA PRO A 68 7.16 -8.26 -32.27
C PRO A 68 6.19 -7.08 -32.49
N PRO A 69 5.45 -6.63 -31.46
CA PRO A 69 4.51 -5.52 -31.57
C PRO A 69 5.23 -4.29 -32.16
N PRO A 70 4.56 -3.55 -33.03
CA PRO A 70 5.21 -2.50 -33.81
C PRO A 70 5.80 -1.42 -32.91
N VAL A 71 7.03 -1.05 -33.19
CA VAL A 71 7.80 0.03 -32.52
C VAL A 71 7.02 1.36 -32.46
N ALA A 72 6.06 1.58 -33.35
CA ALA A 72 5.19 2.74 -33.40
C ALA A 72 4.20 2.84 -32.20
N ALA A 73 3.62 1.72 -31.76
CA ALA A 73 2.65 1.69 -30.66
C ALA A 73 3.33 2.02 -29.33
N ASN A 74 4.52 1.50 -29.09
CA ASN A 74 5.30 1.80 -27.90
C ASN A 74 5.68 3.29 -27.80
N SER A 75 5.91 3.94 -28.95
CA SER A 75 6.18 5.38 -29.04
C SER A 75 4.98 6.25 -28.67
N GLU A 76 3.76 5.82 -29.01
CA GLU A 76 2.54 6.55 -28.68
C GLU A 76 2.22 6.48 -27.18
N LEU A 77 2.37 5.31 -26.55
CA LEU A 77 2.18 5.13 -25.11
C LEU A 77 3.18 5.94 -24.29
N GLU A 78 4.46 5.90 -24.67
CA GLU A 78 5.50 6.72 -24.02
C GLU A 78 5.24 8.22 -24.19
N THR A 79 4.74 8.66 -25.34
CA THR A 79 4.34 10.05 -25.57
C THR A 79 3.18 10.45 -24.65
N LYS A 80 2.17 9.58 -24.49
CA LYS A 80 1.06 9.82 -23.55
C LYS A 80 1.56 9.91 -22.10
N LEU A 81 2.47 9.04 -21.69
CA LEU A 81 3.08 9.06 -20.35
C LEU A 81 3.90 10.32 -20.11
N ALA A 82 4.70 10.75 -21.08
CA ALA A 82 5.47 11.98 -21.00
C ALA A 82 4.54 13.20 -20.85
N ARG A 83 3.46 13.23 -21.63
CA ARG A 83 2.44 14.28 -21.52
C ARG A 83 1.73 14.25 -20.15
N ALA A 84 1.40 13.04 -19.64
CA ALA A 84 0.80 12.89 -18.31
C ALA A 84 1.75 13.43 -17.22
N ARG A 85 3.04 13.13 -17.29
CA ARG A 85 4.06 13.68 -16.39
C ARG A 85 4.09 15.20 -16.48
N GLY A 86 4.17 15.77 -17.67
CA GLY A 86 4.15 17.23 -17.85
C GLY A 86 2.91 17.90 -17.26
N GLN A 87 1.72 17.30 -17.43
CA GLN A 87 0.48 17.81 -16.81
C GLN A 87 0.54 17.73 -15.27
N LEU A 88 1.08 16.66 -14.73
CA LEU A 88 1.24 16.46 -13.29
C LEU A 88 2.17 17.51 -12.67
N ASP A 89 3.29 17.77 -13.33
CA ASP A 89 4.30 18.75 -12.89
C ASP A 89 3.75 20.18 -12.93
N LEU A 90 2.88 20.49 -13.90
CA LEU A 90 2.16 21.76 -13.99
C LEU A 90 0.97 21.87 -13.02
N GLY A 91 0.64 20.80 -12.28
CA GLY A 91 -0.47 20.78 -11.33
C GLY A 91 -1.84 20.48 -11.94
N TYR A 92 -1.93 20.11 -13.21
CA TYR A 92 -3.16 19.64 -13.85
C TYR A 92 -3.43 18.17 -13.53
N LEU A 93 -3.71 17.90 -12.25
CA LEU A 93 -3.74 16.57 -11.65
C LEU A 93 -4.74 15.64 -12.33
N GLU A 94 -5.97 16.13 -12.58
CA GLU A 94 -7.02 15.34 -13.23
C GLU A 94 -6.64 14.99 -14.67
N ALA A 95 -6.09 15.94 -15.44
CA ALA A 95 -5.66 15.70 -16.81
C ALA A 95 -4.50 14.70 -16.88
N ALA A 96 -3.54 14.80 -15.95
CA ALA A 96 -2.43 13.84 -15.83
C ALA A 96 -2.95 12.43 -15.56
N ARG A 97 -3.87 12.30 -14.59
CA ARG A 97 -4.48 11.03 -14.20
C ARG A 97 -5.25 10.39 -15.36
N GLN A 98 -6.04 11.17 -16.09
CA GLN A 98 -6.81 10.67 -17.23
C GLN A 98 -5.89 10.14 -18.34
N LEU A 99 -4.81 10.85 -18.67
CA LEU A 99 -3.82 10.38 -19.63
C LEU A 99 -3.14 9.09 -19.19
N ALA A 100 -2.78 8.97 -17.91
CA ALA A 100 -2.18 7.77 -17.36
C ALA A 100 -3.17 6.59 -17.37
N ARG A 101 -4.46 6.80 -17.07
CA ARG A 101 -5.51 5.78 -17.18
C ARG A 101 -5.69 5.28 -18.61
N LEU A 102 -5.65 6.16 -19.60
CA LEU A 102 -5.71 5.75 -21.01
C LEU A 102 -4.56 4.80 -21.38
N VAL A 103 -3.37 5.01 -20.82
CA VAL A 103 -2.24 4.08 -21.00
C VAL A 103 -2.48 2.79 -20.24
N LEU A 104 -2.88 2.86 -18.98
CA LEU A 104 -3.11 1.69 -18.12
C LEU A 104 -4.15 0.72 -18.73
N HIS A 105 -5.19 1.24 -19.38
CA HIS A 105 -6.27 0.46 -20.01
C HIS A 105 -6.01 0.10 -21.48
N SER A 106 -4.84 0.44 -22.03
CA SER A 106 -4.48 0.03 -23.39
C SER A 106 -4.33 -1.50 -23.48
N SER A 107 -4.89 -2.11 -24.50
CA SER A 107 -4.72 -3.54 -24.78
C SER A 107 -3.26 -3.97 -25.03
N GLU A 108 -2.38 -3.03 -25.30
CA GLU A 108 -0.96 -3.26 -25.51
C GLU A 108 -0.15 -3.29 -24.21
N VAL A 109 -0.75 -2.86 -23.09
CA VAL A 109 -0.11 -2.77 -21.79
C VAL A 109 -0.53 -3.99 -20.96
N ARG A 110 0.47 -4.79 -20.57
CA ARG A 110 0.23 -5.90 -19.63
C ARG A 110 0.37 -5.39 -18.20
N GLU A 111 -0.47 -5.90 -17.34
CA GLU A 111 -0.41 -5.56 -15.92
C GLU A 111 0.97 -5.88 -15.33
N PHE A 112 1.46 -4.97 -14.52
CA PHE A 112 2.79 -4.99 -13.86
C PHE A 112 4.01 -4.87 -14.78
N ASP A 113 3.84 -4.72 -16.10
CA ASP A 113 4.97 -4.40 -16.97
C ASP A 113 5.53 -2.98 -16.70
N PRO A 114 6.69 -2.59 -17.27
CA PRO A 114 7.27 -1.27 -17.03
C PRO A 114 6.36 -0.10 -17.43
N THR A 115 5.59 -0.24 -18.52
CA THR A 115 4.66 0.81 -18.99
C THR A 115 3.48 0.93 -18.06
N TRP A 116 2.89 -0.20 -17.63
CA TRP A 116 1.85 -0.24 -16.61
C TRP A 116 2.32 0.43 -15.31
N ARG A 117 3.52 0.10 -14.82
CA ARG A 117 4.08 0.68 -13.59
C ARG A 117 4.27 2.19 -13.70
N LYS A 118 4.72 2.70 -14.85
CA LYS A 118 4.83 4.15 -15.08
C LYS A 118 3.45 4.82 -15.02
N ALA A 119 2.44 4.24 -15.67
CA ALA A 119 1.07 4.75 -15.65
C ALA A 119 0.46 4.71 -14.23
N ALA A 120 0.60 3.58 -13.54
CA ALA A 120 0.10 3.38 -12.18
C ALA A 120 0.73 4.37 -11.18
N ASN A 121 2.03 4.64 -11.29
CA ASN A 121 2.72 5.62 -10.45
C ASN A 121 2.23 7.05 -10.72
N LEU A 122 1.93 7.40 -11.98
CA LEU A 122 1.35 8.71 -12.30
C LEU A 122 -0.05 8.88 -11.74
N ILE A 123 -0.87 7.84 -11.80
CA ILE A 123 -2.20 7.81 -11.18
C ILE A 123 -2.07 8.00 -9.67
N ASP A 124 -1.20 7.20 -9.03
CA ASP A 124 -0.96 7.25 -7.59
C ASP A 124 -0.52 8.65 -7.11
N GLU A 125 0.43 9.27 -7.80
CA GLU A 125 0.91 10.61 -7.47
C GLU A 125 -0.16 11.68 -7.66
N ALA A 126 -0.96 11.59 -8.74
CA ALA A 126 -2.07 12.51 -8.97
C ALA A 126 -3.16 12.35 -7.90
N ASP A 127 -3.57 11.13 -7.59
CA ASP A 127 -4.61 10.84 -6.61
C ASP A 127 -4.17 11.21 -5.19
N LYS A 128 -2.91 11.00 -4.83
CA LYS A 128 -2.35 11.46 -3.55
C LYS A 128 -2.49 12.98 -3.38
N ARG A 129 -2.22 13.74 -4.42
CA ARG A 129 -2.37 15.21 -4.38
C ARG A 129 -3.83 15.65 -4.44
N LEU A 130 -4.67 14.98 -5.23
CA LEU A 130 -6.11 15.23 -5.32
C LEU A 130 -6.80 14.96 -3.99
N MET A 131 -6.51 13.82 -3.33
CA MET A 131 -7.16 13.42 -2.08
C MET A 131 -6.89 14.38 -0.92
N ASN A 132 -5.74 15.03 -0.94
CA ASN A 132 -5.35 15.97 0.11
C ASN A 132 -5.71 17.45 -0.21
N SER A 133 -6.60 17.67 -1.15
CA SER A 133 -7.01 19.03 -1.58
C SER A 133 -8.49 19.08 -1.95
N THR A 134 -9.04 20.31 -2.04
CA THR A 134 -10.38 20.56 -2.58
C THR A 134 -10.39 20.70 -4.11
N ALA A 135 -9.25 20.47 -4.79
CA ALA A 135 -9.19 20.52 -6.24
C ALA A 135 -10.24 19.60 -6.87
N PRO A 136 -10.90 20.03 -7.95
CA PRO A 136 -11.90 19.21 -8.62
C PRO A 136 -11.32 17.90 -9.15
N ALA A 137 -12.07 16.82 -9.00
CA ALA A 137 -11.79 15.52 -9.58
C ALA A 137 -13.13 14.85 -9.92
N SER A 138 -13.13 13.96 -10.89
CA SER A 138 -14.35 13.35 -11.43
C SER A 138 -15.16 12.59 -10.38
N GLU A 139 -14.50 11.97 -9.40
CA GLU A 139 -15.13 11.22 -8.32
C GLU A 139 -15.58 12.08 -7.13
N LYS A 140 -15.14 13.33 -7.04
CA LYS A 140 -15.48 14.20 -5.92
C LYS A 140 -16.86 14.81 -6.06
N GLN A 141 -17.61 14.79 -4.97
CA GLN A 141 -18.92 15.42 -4.85
C GLN A 141 -18.92 16.50 -3.77
N LYS A 142 -19.86 17.42 -3.89
CA LYS A 142 -20.08 18.50 -2.92
C LYS A 142 -21.27 18.18 -2.03
N TYR A 143 -21.12 18.44 -0.75
CA TYR A 143 -22.22 18.41 0.23
C TYR A 143 -22.32 19.76 0.92
N ARG A 144 -23.51 20.38 0.90
CA ARG A 144 -23.78 21.61 1.63
C ARG A 144 -24.33 21.25 3.02
N VAL A 145 -23.60 21.62 4.05
CA VAL A 145 -23.97 21.40 5.45
C VAL A 145 -25.26 22.13 5.78
N VAL A 146 -26.21 21.43 6.39
CA VAL A 146 -27.46 22.00 6.86
C VAL A 146 -27.47 22.09 8.39
N ALA A 147 -28.40 22.87 8.95
CA ALA A 147 -28.54 22.99 10.41
C ALA A 147 -28.85 21.63 11.04
N GLY A 148 -28.14 21.26 12.10
CA GLY A 148 -28.26 19.96 12.78
C GLY A 148 -27.34 18.88 12.26
N ASP A 149 -26.57 19.10 11.17
CA ASP A 149 -25.59 18.17 10.69
C ASP A 149 -24.40 18.02 11.64
N ASN A 150 -23.83 16.82 11.64
CA ASN A 150 -22.51 16.52 12.17
C ASN A 150 -21.78 15.56 11.22
N LEU A 151 -20.45 15.51 11.31
CA LEU A 151 -19.63 14.70 10.40
C LEU A 151 -19.97 13.20 10.47
N THR A 152 -20.36 12.69 11.65
CA THR A 152 -20.74 11.28 11.83
C THR A 152 -21.98 10.94 11.01
N ASN A 153 -23.00 11.80 11.04
CA ASN A 153 -24.24 11.56 10.30
C ASN A 153 -24.03 11.71 8.80
N ILE A 154 -23.23 12.71 8.37
CA ILE A 154 -22.86 12.90 6.96
C ILE A 154 -22.05 11.69 6.46
N ALA A 155 -21.02 11.27 7.18
CA ALA A 155 -20.18 10.13 6.81
C ALA A 155 -21.00 8.84 6.67
N ARG A 156 -21.89 8.56 7.64
CA ARG A 156 -22.80 7.41 7.60
C ARG A 156 -23.74 7.47 6.40
N ALA A 157 -24.39 8.60 6.16
CA ALA A 157 -25.33 8.78 5.07
C ALA A 157 -24.66 8.63 3.70
N LYS A 158 -23.40 9.05 3.58
CA LYS A 158 -22.61 8.97 2.34
C LYS A 158 -21.79 7.68 2.22
N ARG A 159 -21.76 6.83 3.27
CA ARG A 159 -20.99 5.59 3.33
C ARG A 159 -19.49 5.80 3.11
N ILE A 160 -18.94 6.81 3.78
CA ILE A 160 -17.54 7.21 3.74
C ILE A 160 -16.99 7.34 5.16
N SER A 161 -15.68 7.43 5.32
CA SER A 161 -15.06 7.70 6.61
C SER A 161 -15.08 9.20 6.94
N ILE A 162 -15.12 9.55 8.23
CA ILE A 162 -14.93 10.94 8.67
C ILE A 162 -13.52 11.41 8.31
N ALA A 163 -12.54 10.53 8.42
CA ALA A 163 -11.15 10.84 8.12
C ALA A 163 -10.96 11.21 6.64
N SER A 164 -11.64 10.54 5.69
CA SER A 164 -11.59 10.91 4.28
C SER A 164 -12.16 12.30 4.02
N ILE A 165 -13.25 12.68 4.70
CA ILE A 165 -13.77 14.05 4.62
C ILE A 165 -12.72 15.04 5.13
N ALA A 166 -12.07 14.76 6.26
CA ALA A 166 -11.06 15.62 6.87
C ALA A 166 -9.81 15.77 5.99
N ARG A 167 -9.38 14.71 5.32
CA ARG A 167 -8.25 14.76 4.37
C ARG A 167 -8.52 15.72 3.22
N ILE A 168 -9.70 15.67 2.64
CA ILE A 168 -10.09 16.49 1.50
C ILE A 168 -10.31 17.95 1.90
N ASN A 169 -10.87 18.20 3.09
CA ASN A 169 -11.31 19.51 3.54
C ASN A 169 -10.43 20.03 4.69
N GLU A 170 -9.49 20.89 4.36
CA GLU A 170 -8.60 21.48 5.37
C GLU A 170 -9.37 22.17 6.51
N SER A 171 -10.52 22.78 6.21
CA SER A 171 -11.37 23.48 7.17
C SER A 171 -11.88 22.63 8.33
N VAL A 172 -11.89 21.30 8.17
CA VAL A 172 -12.35 20.35 9.22
C VAL A 172 -11.25 19.38 9.67
N ARG A 173 -10.06 19.45 9.08
CA ARG A 173 -8.95 18.52 9.34
C ARG A 173 -8.52 18.48 10.81
N ASN A 174 -8.50 19.61 11.47
CA ASN A 174 -7.93 19.74 12.80
C ASN A 174 -8.95 19.70 13.94
N ASN A 175 -10.22 19.94 13.68
CA ASN A 175 -11.21 20.14 14.76
C ASN A 175 -12.55 19.44 14.54
N ASN A 176 -12.78 18.83 13.40
CA ASN A 176 -14.05 18.19 13.02
C ASN A 176 -15.29 19.11 13.13
N HIS A 177 -15.10 20.43 13.20
CA HIS A 177 -16.21 21.38 13.30
C HIS A 177 -16.71 21.77 11.92
N ILE A 178 -18.02 21.70 11.75
CA ILE A 178 -18.73 22.13 10.54
C ILE A 178 -19.75 23.20 10.88
N ARG A 179 -20.10 24.04 9.89
CA ARG A 179 -21.07 25.12 10.05
C ARG A 179 -22.17 25.01 9.00
N PRO A 180 -23.41 25.38 9.31
CA PRO A 180 -24.46 25.50 8.30
C PRO A 180 -23.99 26.32 7.08
N SER A 181 -24.42 25.89 5.91
CA SER A 181 -24.03 26.46 4.60
C SER A 181 -22.56 26.22 4.15
N GLN A 182 -21.71 25.64 4.98
CA GLN A 182 -20.36 25.19 4.58
C GLN A 182 -20.49 24.13 3.49
N THR A 183 -19.60 24.19 2.48
CA THR A 183 -19.49 23.14 1.47
C THR A 183 -18.34 22.20 1.82
N LEU A 184 -18.65 20.92 1.91
CA LEU A 184 -17.67 19.85 2.09
C LEU A 184 -17.52 19.08 0.77
N MET A 185 -16.28 18.77 0.41
CA MET A 185 -15.98 17.81 -0.66
C MET A 185 -15.87 16.41 -0.08
N TYR A 186 -16.37 15.41 -0.79
CA TYR A 186 -16.24 14.01 -0.39
C TYR A 186 -16.14 13.09 -1.62
N ILE A 187 -15.66 11.89 -1.43
CA ILE A 187 -15.53 10.88 -2.47
C ILE A 187 -16.46 9.71 -2.14
N PRO A 188 -17.60 9.60 -2.81
CA PRO A 188 -18.44 8.41 -2.72
C PRO A 188 -17.87 7.30 -3.59
N GLY A 189 -18.13 6.05 -3.23
CA GLY A 189 -17.78 4.94 -4.10
C GLY A 189 -17.58 3.64 -3.34
N LYS A 190 -17.37 2.60 -4.13
CA LYS A 190 -17.07 1.25 -3.63
C LYS A 190 -15.55 1.05 -3.68
N TRP A 191 -14.97 0.83 -2.50
CA TRP A 191 -13.56 0.49 -2.37
C TRP A 191 -13.36 -1.00 -2.51
N SER A 192 -12.27 -1.40 -3.14
CA SER A 192 -11.77 -2.78 -3.16
C SER A 192 -10.24 -2.78 -3.18
N ILE A 193 -9.67 -3.88 -2.71
CA ILE A 193 -8.22 -4.04 -2.59
C ILE A 193 -7.81 -5.30 -3.33
N ARG A 194 -6.67 -5.24 -4.02
CA ARG A 194 -5.99 -6.40 -4.57
C ARG A 194 -4.53 -6.40 -4.10
N VAL A 195 -4.05 -7.54 -3.64
CA VAL A 195 -2.66 -7.73 -3.22
C VAL A 195 -2.01 -8.72 -4.16
N SER A 196 -0.97 -8.31 -4.86
CA SER A 196 -0.11 -9.20 -5.65
C SER A 196 1.10 -9.60 -4.81
N LYS A 197 1.18 -10.87 -4.44
CA LYS A 197 2.30 -11.43 -3.67
C LYS A 197 3.58 -11.39 -4.49
N GLN A 198 3.49 -11.76 -5.77
CA GLN A 198 4.63 -11.78 -6.71
C GLN A 198 5.29 -10.41 -6.85
N HIS A 199 4.50 -9.34 -6.82
CA HIS A 199 5.00 -7.98 -7.06
C HIS A 199 5.17 -7.15 -5.80
N TYR A 200 4.80 -7.68 -4.61
CA TYR A 200 4.79 -6.96 -3.34
C TYR A 200 3.98 -5.65 -3.39
N LEU A 201 2.85 -5.68 -4.08
CA LEU A 201 1.98 -4.52 -4.26
C LEU A 201 0.60 -4.74 -3.66
N LEU A 202 0.08 -3.70 -3.02
CA LEU A 202 -1.32 -3.54 -2.69
C LEU A 202 -1.90 -2.44 -3.58
N LEU A 203 -2.93 -2.79 -4.34
CA LEU A 203 -3.64 -1.91 -5.24
C LEU A 203 -4.99 -1.58 -4.63
N LEU A 204 -5.25 -0.30 -4.40
CA LEU A 204 -6.54 0.20 -3.93
C LEU A 204 -7.34 0.70 -5.13
N TYR A 205 -8.57 0.22 -5.25
CA TYR A 205 -9.50 0.60 -6.31
C TYR A 205 -10.68 1.38 -5.74
N LEU A 206 -11.13 2.35 -6.52
CA LEU A 206 -12.39 3.07 -6.30
C LEU A 206 -13.30 2.86 -7.52
N ASN A 207 -14.45 2.21 -7.33
CA ASN A 207 -15.37 1.86 -8.42
C ASN A 207 -14.67 1.11 -9.58
N ASP A 208 -13.82 0.14 -9.21
CA ASP A 208 -13.02 -0.71 -10.09
C ASP A 208 -11.91 0.03 -10.88
N GLU A 209 -11.70 1.32 -10.66
CA GLU A 209 -10.60 2.10 -11.20
C GLU A 209 -9.41 2.14 -10.21
N LEU A 210 -8.19 1.95 -10.71
CA LEU A 210 -6.98 2.05 -9.89
C LEU A 210 -6.87 3.45 -9.29
N TYR A 211 -6.72 3.49 -7.95
CA TYR A 211 -6.68 4.73 -7.18
C TYR A 211 -5.35 4.94 -6.47
N ARG A 212 -4.81 3.91 -5.77
CA ARG A 212 -3.54 3.97 -5.05
C ARG A 212 -2.72 2.70 -5.24
N VAL A 213 -1.41 2.83 -5.19
CA VAL A 213 -0.45 1.72 -5.24
C VAL A 213 0.47 1.81 -4.05
N TYR A 214 0.56 0.72 -3.26
CA TYR A 214 1.41 0.64 -2.09
C TYR A 214 2.37 -0.53 -2.21
N THR A 215 3.61 -0.33 -1.78
CA THR A 215 4.57 -1.43 -1.65
C THR A 215 4.38 -2.11 -0.30
N VAL A 216 4.17 -3.42 -0.28
CA VAL A 216 3.82 -4.18 0.92
C VAL A 216 4.81 -5.29 1.23
N GLY A 217 4.94 -5.64 2.51
CA GLY A 217 5.58 -6.86 2.94
C GLY A 217 4.56 -8.00 3.05
N ILE A 218 4.98 -9.22 2.73
CA ILE A 218 4.13 -10.42 2.80
C ILE A 218 4.75 -11.50 3.68
N GLY A 219 4.05 -12.61 3.88
CA GLY A 219 4.51 -13.76 4.66
C GLY A 219 5.70 -14.46 4.04
N LYS A 220 6.68 -14.83 4.88
CA LYS A 220 7.77 -15.75 4.50
C LYS A 220 7.20 -17.09 4.06
N GLU A 221 7.93 -17.83 3.22
CA GLU A 221 7.56 -19.20 2.84
C GLU A 221 6.12 -19.29 2.32
N ASN A 222 5.68 -18.28 1.59
CA ASN A 222 4.33 -18.19 1.04
C ASN A 222 3.18 -18.24 2.08
N ARG A 223 3.41 -17.81 3.33
CA ARG A 223 2.42 -17.87 4.42
C ARG A 223 1.28 -16.87 4.29
N THR A 224 1.38 -15.86 3.43
CA THR A 224 0.21 -15.03 3.10
C THR A 224 -0.71 -15.85 2.18
N PRO A 225 -1.91 -16.25 2.64
CA PRO A 225 -2.78 -17.09 1.84
C PRO A 225 -3.36 -16.29 0.67
N ALA A 226 -3.35 -16.91 -0.52
CA ALA A 226 -4.13 -16.42 -1.64
C ALA A 226 -5.62 -16.69 -1.42
N GLY A 227 -6.48 -15.82 -1.94
CA GLY A 227 -7.92 -15.96 -1.79
C GLY A 227 -8.65 -14.64 -1.71
N THR A 228 -9.94 -14.71 -1.38
CA THR A 228 -10.81 -13.55 -1.20
C THR A 228 -11.16 -13.38 0.26
N PHE A 229 -11.02 -12.15 0.73
CA PHE A 229 -11.26 -11.76 2.12
C PHE A 229 -12.16 -10.52 2.17
N LEU A 230 -12.74 -10.31 3.34
CA LEU A 230 -13.43 -9.07 3.70
C LEU A 230 -12.71 -8.39 4.87
N ILE A 231 -12.59 -7.07 4.84
CA ILE A 231 -12.18 -6.31 6.02
C ILE A 231 -13.38 -6.23 6.94
N THR A 232 -13.33 -6.96 8.06
CA THR A 232 -14.45 -7.08 9.01
C THR A 232 -14.25 -6.29 10.29
N ASP A 233 -13.03 -5.86 10.57
CA ASP A 233 -12.71 -4.98 11.68
C ASP A 233 -11.53 -4.07 11.33
N MET A 234 -11.53 -2.87 11.91
CA MET A 234 -10.49 -1.85 11.70
C MET A 234 -10.15 -1.19 13.02
N THR A 235 -8.93 -1.37 13.49
CA THR A 235 -8.46 -0.88 14.78
C THR A 235 -7.32 0.12 14.63
N LYS A 236 -7.45 1.28 15.28
CA LYS A 236 -6.38 2.27 15.46
C LYS A 236 -5.58 1.93 16.71
N ASP A 237 -4.25 2.10 16.63
CA ASP A 237 -3.32 1.87 17.74
C ASP A 237 -3.56 0.48 18.39
N PRO A 238 -3.44 -0.61 17.59
CA PRO A 238 -3.91 -1.94 17.98
C PRO A 238 -3.07 -2.55 19.09
N THR A 239 -3.75 -3.21 20.05
CA THR A 239 -3.11 -4.18 20.94
C THR A 239 -2.89 -5.48 20.19
N TRP A 240 -1.71 -6.07 20.29
CA TRP A 240 -1.40 -7.33 19.64
C TRP A 240 -1.68 -8.52 20.59
N TYR A 241 -2.64 -9.35 20.21
CA TYR A 241 -2.93 -10.63 20.86
C TYR A 241 -2.15 -11.71 20.14
N ARG A 242 -0.99 -12.05 20.67
CA ARG A 242 -0.06 -13.01 20.07
C ARG A 242 -0.55 -14.44 20.28
N SER A 243 -0.25 -15.35 19.36
CA SER A 243 -0.73 -16.75 19.39
C SER A 243 -0.25 -17.58 20.60
N ASP A 244 0.83 -17.13 21.26
CA ASP A 244 1.34 -17.74 22.51
C ASP A 244 0.61 -17.22 23.77
N GLY A 245 -0.44 -16.40 23.62
CA GLY A 245 -1.21 -15.82 24.70
C GLY A 245 -0.67 -14.50 25.26
N LYS A 246 0.47 -14.01 24.77
CA LYS A 246 1.01 -12.71 25.19
C LYS A 246 0.17 -11.57 24.64
N ILE A 247 -0.18 -10.61 25.49
CA ILE A 247 -0.89 -9.39 25.13
C ILE A 247 0.13 -8.25 25.14
N ILE A 248 0.32 -7.60 23.99
CA ILE A 248 1.33 -6.56 23.78
C ILE A 248 0.60 -5.26 23.38
N SER A 249 0.63 -4.28 24.25
CA SER A 249 -0.06 -3.01 24.06
C SER A 249 0.56 -2.18 22.92
N PHE A 250 -0.23 -1.29 22.32
CA PHE A 250 0.31 -0.29 21.41
C PHE A 250 1.38 0.57 22.13
N GLY A 251 2.47 0.87 21.42
CA GLY A 251 3.61 1.61 21.99
C GLY A 251 4.67 0.74 22.67
N ASP A 252 4.39 -0.53 22.91
CA ASP A 252 5.41 -1.51 23.32
C ASP A 252 6.32 -1.85 22.13
N THR A 253 7.63 -1.95 22.36
CA THR A 253 8.63 -2.27 21.33
C THR A 253 8.46 -3.65 20.70
N GLU A 254 7.79 -4.57 21.40
CA GLU A 254 7.46 -5.89 20.87
C GLU A 254 6.18 -5.90 20.01
N ASN A 255 5.39 -4.82 20.01
CA ASN A 255 4.17 -4.76 19.19
C ASN A 255 4.53 -4.50 17.72
N LEU A 256 4.39 -5.51 16.89
CA LEU A 256 4.77 -5.46 15.47
C LEU A 256 3.65 -4.92 14.55
N LEU A 257 2.46 -4.59 15.08
CA LEU A 257 1.30 -4.23 14.25
C LEU A 257 1.30 -2.79 13.74
N GLY A 258 2.27 -1.97 14.19
CA GLY A 258 2.30 -0.57 13.80
C GLY A 258 1.06 0.20 14.28
N THR A 259 0.63 1.20 13.50
CA THR A 259 -0.39 2.18 13.93
C THR A 259 -1.82 1.79 13.59
N ARG A 260 -2.03 0.81 12.68
CA ARG A 260 -3.35 0.36 12.22
C ARG A 260 -3.38 -1.15 12.01
N TRP A 261 -4.56 -1.71 12.24
CA TRP A 261 -4.89 -3.09 11.94
C TRP A 261 -6.22 -3.17 11.20
N LEU A 262 -6.24 -3.89 10.08
CA LEU A 262 -7.42 -4.19 9.29
C LEU A 262 -7.54 -5.72 9.24
N LYS A 263 -8.53 -6.27 9.96
CA LYS A 263 -8.76 -7.71 10.04
C LYS A 263 -9.29 -8.27 8.73
N LEU A 264 -8.67 -9.32 8.24
CA LEU A 264 -9.12 -10.08 7.07
C LEU A 264 -9.88 -11.33 7.53
N THR A 265 -11.11 -11.46 7.04
CA THR A 265 -11.94 -12.66 7.23
C THR A 265 -12.16 -13.30 5.87
N PRO A 266 -11.85 -14.60 5.71
CA PRO A 266 -12.01 -15.30 4.43
C PRO A 266 -13.47 -15.33 3.98
N THR A 267 -13.69 -15.32 2.68
CA THR A 267 -15.02 -15.40 2.05
C THR A 267 -14.92 -16.11 0.69
N ASP A 268 -16.05 -16.34 0.08
CA ASP A 268 -16.19 -17.09 -1.18
C ASP A 268 -15.57 -18.51 -1.03
N ASP A 269 -14.74 -18.93 -1.99
CA ASP A 269 -14.10 -20.26 -1.99
C ASP A 269 -12.79 -20.30 -1.17
N THR A 270 -12.52 -19.26 -0.37
CA THR A 270 -11.33 -19.22 0.49
C THR A 270 -11.56 -20.05 1.74
N ASP A 271 -10.54 -20.82 2.15
CA ASP A 271 -10.59 -21.68 3.33
C ASP A 271 -11.08 -20.89 4.56
N PRO A 272 -12.26 -21.25 5.11
CA PRO A 272 -12.86 -20.52 6.24
C PRO A 272 -12.10 -20.67 7.56
N THR A 273 -11.13 -21.58 7.63
CA THR A 273 -10.32 -21.79 8.84
C THR A 273 -9.15 -20.82 8.97
N LEU A 274 -8.92 -19.98 7.94
CA LEU A 274 -7.86 -18.99 7.96
C LEU A 274 -8.20 -17.86 8.96
N GLU A 275 -7.50 -17.82 10.07
CA GLU A 275 -7.68 -16.83 11.14
C GLU A 275 -6.39 -16.05 11.43
N GLY A 276 -6.52 -14.86 12.03
CA GLY A 276 -5.39 -14.04 12.47
C GLY A 276 -4.68 -13.27 11.36
N TYR A 277 -5.20 -13.27 10.13
CA TYR A 277 -4.65 -12.50 9.02
C TYR A 277 -5.18 -11.06 9.00
N GLY A 278 -4.33 -10.15 8.55
CA GLY A 278 -4.68 -8.74 8.44
C GLY A 278 -3.72 -7.94 7.57
N ILE A 279 -4.13 -6.70 7.31
CA ILE A 279 -3.27 -5.66 6.75
C ILE A 279 -2.92 -4.73 7.92
N HIS A 280 -1.64 -4.43 8.14
CA HIS A 280 -1.23 -3.62 9.29
C HIS A 280 0.03 -2.79 9.01
N GLY A 281 0.30 -1.83 9.88
CA GLY A 281 1.50 -1.02 9.83
C GLY A 281 2.76 -1.78 10.26
N THR A 282 3.91 -1.11 10.18
CA THR A 282 5.17 -1.68 10.68
C THR A 282 6.10 -0.58 11.18
N TRP A 283 6.93 -0.92 12.17
CA TRP A 283 8.05 -0.11 12.62
C TRP A 283 9.34 -0.40 11.83
N GLU A 284 9.28 -1.37 10.91
CA GLU A 284 10.36 -1.79 10.00
C GLU A 284 9.97 -1.46 8.55
N PRO A 285 9.95 -0.19 8.12
CA PRO A 285 9.47 0.23 6.80
C PRO A 285 10.26 -0.40 5.64
N GLU A 286 11.51 -0.78 5.86
CA GLU A 286 12.37 -1.50 4.91
C GLU A 286 11.92 -2.93 4.65
N SER A 287 11.06 -3.49 5.51
CA SER A 287 10.46 -4.82 5.31
C SER A 287 9.39 -4.83 4.22
N CYS A 288 8.86 -3.66 3.81
CA CYS A 288 7.97 -3.53 2.67
C CYS A 288 8.73 -3.79 1.36
N GLY A 289 8.15 -4.60 0.48
CA GLY A 289 8.79 -5.09 -0.74
C GLY A 289 9.49 -6.42 -0.57
N THR A 290 9.33 -7.07 0.60
CA THR A 290 9.98 -8.36 0.90
C THR A 290 9.01 -9.37 1.52
N SER A 291 9.42 -10.64 1.55
CA SER A 291 8.75 -11.69 2.32
C SER A 291 9.29 -11.68 3.75
N CYS A 292 8.58 -11.03 4.68
CA CYS A 292 9.11 -10.70 6.02
C CYS A 292 8.22 -11.11 7.18
N SER A 293 6.89 -11.25 6.96
CA SER A 293 5.92 -11.49 8.03
C SER A 293 5.65 -12.98 8.30
N SER A 294 4.80 -13.25 9.29
CA SER A 294 4.28 -14.60 9.56
C SER A 294 3.02 -14.94 8.74
N GLY A 295 2.58 -14.03 7.87
CA GLY A 295 1.43 -14.24 6.98
C GLY A 295 0.61 -12.97 6.71
N CYS A 296 0.65 -11.97 7.57
CA CYS A 296 -0.04 -10.71 7.37
C CYS A 296 0.61 -9.85 6.26
N VAL A 297 -0.17 -8.93 5.71
CA VAL A 297 0.30 -7.92 4.77
C VAL A 297 0.79 -6.70 5.56
N ARG A 298 2.07 -6.36 5.45
CA ARG A 298 2.69 -5.21 6.11
C ARG A 298 2.71 -3.99 5.20
N MET A 299 2.39 -2.84 5.74
CA MET A 299 2.48 -1.53 5.08
C MET A 299 3.31 -0.57 5.92
N ARG A 300 3.88 0.46 5.31
CA ARG A 300 4.43 1.59 6.09
C ARG A 300 3.32 2.23 6.91
N ASN A 301 3.63 2.76 8.09
CA ASN A 301 2.62 3.31 9.00
C ASN A 301 1.82 4.44 8.35
N GLU A 302 2.46 5.37 7.66
CA GLU A 302 1.80 6.47 6.96
C GLU A 302 0.89 5.99 5.81
N GLU A 303 1.23 4.88 5.15
CA GLU A 303 0.45 4.31 4.06
C GLU A 303 -0.78 3.54 4.58
N VAL A 304 -0.63 2.76 5.64
CA VAL A 304 -1.78 2.08 6.25
C VAL A 304 -2.73 3.05 6.95
N GLU A 305 -2.23 4.17 7.49
CA GLU A 305 -3.05 5.25 8.01
C GLU A 305 -3.87 5.90 6.90
N GLU A 306 -3.25 6.15 5.75
CA GLU A 306 -3.95 6.67 4.58
C GLU A 306 -5.02 5.70 4.09
N LEU A 307 -4.70 4.42 3.94
CA LEU A 307 -5.65 3.37 3.57
C LEU A 307 -6.82 3.29 4.55
N PHE A 308 -6.53 3.31 5.85
CA PHE A 308 -7.52 3.28 6.94
C PHE A 308 -8.46 4.49 6.88
N ASP A 309 -7.95 5.65 6.52
CA ASP A 309 -8.73 6.88 6.39
C ASP A 309 -9.65 6.88 5.16
N PHE A 310 -9.26 6.22 4.05
CA PHE A 310 -10.07 6.18 2.83
C PHE A 310 -11.29 5.29 2.97
N ILE A 311 -11.10 4.09 3.49
CA ILE A 311 -12.16 3.09 3.54
C ILE A 311 -13.09 3.33 4.73
N PRO A 312 -14.41 3.14 4.56
CA PRO A 312 -15.34 3.29 5.67
C PRO A 312 -15.19 2.13 6.65
N GLN A 313 -15.37 2.41 7.95
CA GLN A 313 -15.45 1.38 8.99
C GLN A 313 -16.56 0.37 8.62
N PRO A 314 -16.28 -0.94 8.64
CA PRO A 314 -17.28 -1.95 8.38
C PRO A 314 -18.38 -1.96 9.43
N GLY A 315 -19.58 -2.35 9.06
CA GLY A 315 -20.73 -2.43 9.96
C GLY A 315 -21.78 -1.33 9.73
N GLY A 316 -22.96 -1.51 10.32
CA GLY A 316 -24.11 -0.65 10.09
C GLY A 316 -24.54 -0.66 8.61
N SER A 317 -24.53 0.50 7.95
CA SER A 317 -24.86 0.64 6.52
C SER A 317 -23.64 0.50 5.59
N ASN A 318 -22.44 0.36 6.15
CA ASN A 318 -21.21 0.23 5.37
C ASN A 318 -20.91 -1.25 5.10
N PRO A 319 -20.91 -1.70 3.85
CA PRO A 319 -20.46 -3.04 3.51
C PRO A 319 -18.97 -3.17 3.80
N PRO A 320 -18.50 -4.37 4.19
CA PRO A 320 -17.07 -4.63 4.32
C PRO A 320 -16.36 -4.49 2.96
N VAL A 321 -15.11 -4.04 3.01
CA VAL A 321 -14.28 -3.90 1.80
C VAL A 321 -13.73 -5.26 1.40
N ARG A 322 -13.89 -5.62 0.11
CA ARG A 322 -13.36 -6.85 -0.48
C ARG A 322 -11.84 -6.72 -0.71
N VAL A 323 -11.12 -7.76 -0.33
CA VAL A 323 -9.67 -7.89 -0.55
C VAL A 323 -9.41 -9.19 -1.30
N VAL A 324 -8.75 -9.12 -2.43
CA VAL A 324 -8.28 -10.29 -3.19
C VAL A 324 -6.77 -10.38 -3.06
N ILE A 325 -6.26 -11.51 -2.60
CA ILE A 325 -4.82 -11.79 -2.51
C ILE A 325 -4.47 -12.82 -3.58
N GLU A 326 -3.60 -12.46 -4.50
CA GLU A 326 -3.16 -13.25 -5.63
C GLU A 326 -1.70 -13.68 -5.46
N GLU A 327 -1.32 -14.82 -6.11
CA GLU A 327 0.06 -15.33 -6.13
C GLU A 327 1.06 -14.32 -6.71
#